data_d62253ffde296c3eab3e0762da69f2c5
#
_entry.id   d62253ffde296c3eab3e0762da69f2c5
#
_cell.length_a   1.000
_cell.length_b   1.000
_cell.length_c   1.000
_cell.angle_alpha   90.00
_cell.angle_beta   90.00
_cell.angle_gamma   90.00
#
_symmetry.space_group_name_H-M   'P 1'
#
loop_
_entity.id
_entity.type
_entity.pdbx_description
1 polymer ?
#
loop_
_entity_poly.entity_id
_entity_poly.type
_entity_poly.pdbx_seq_one_letter_code
_entity_poly.pdbx_strand_id
1 'polypeptide(L)'
;MCFFVMQNLYSIYMTNKNYLQHYISQKVKYFRTQKKMSQEELSEQAGLGLKYINQLENQNVNLTIHSLEKVIDALEMTPEEFFNFDSLESTSDKTDNLALKRINMKIKQLPIDKREKMLVIFESILDNL
;
A
#
# COMPACT_ATOMS: atom_id res chain seq x y z
N MET A 1 14.98 -3.35 20.49
CA MET A 1 14.04 -4.24 19.79
C MET A 1 13.56 -3.71 18.46
N CYS A 2 13.13 -2.45 18.34
CA CYS A 2 12.72 -1.86 17.05
C CYS A 2 13.83 -1.85 15.98
N PHE A 3 15.08 -1.67 16.37
CA PHE A 3 16.23 -1.68 15.48
C PHE A 3 16.48 -3.07 14.84
N PHE A 4 16.27 -4.14 15.60
CA PHE A 4 16.46 -5.52 15.15
C PHE A 4 15.34 -5.95 14.18
N VAL A 5 14.10 -5.52 14.43
CA VAL A 5 12.96 -5.76 13.54
C VAL A 5 13.11 -4.97 12.23
N MET A 6 13.58 -3.72 12.30
CA MET A 6 13.86 -2.91 11.11
C MET A 6 15.04 -3.47 10.29
N GLN A 7 16.08 -3.99 10.91
CA GLN A 7 17.19 -4.65 10.19
C GLN A 7 16.73 -5.95 9.52
N ASN A 8 15.90 -6.75 10.16
CA ASN A 8 15.33 -7.95 9.56
C ASN A 8 14.40 -7.62 8.39
N LEU A 9 13.53 -6.63 8.54
CA LEU A 9 12.68 -6.14 7.45
C LEU A 9 13.53 -5.61 6.29
N TYR A 10 14.54 -4.79 6.59
CA TYR A 10 15.45 -4.25 5.59
C TYR A 10 16.22 -5.36 4.86
N SER A 11 16.68 -6.38 5.58
CA SER A 11 17.34 -7.56 5.00
C SER A 11 16.40 -8.36 4.09
N ILE A 12 15.13 -8.54 4.48
CA ILE A 12 14.11 -9.20 3.67
C ILE A 12 13.81 -8.38 2.41
N TYR A 13 13.72 -7.05 2.52
CA TYR A 13 13.54 -6.16 1.38
C TYR A 13 14.72 -6.20 0.40
N MET A 14 15.95 -6.29 0.89
CA MET A 14 17.15 -6.28 0.06
C MET A 14 17.48 -7.63 -0.58
N THR A 15 17.02 -8.74 0.01
CA THR A 15 17.27 -10.08 -0.55
C THR A 15 16.26 -10.45 -1.63
N ASN A 16 15.11 -9.83 -1.67
CA ASN A 16 14.10 -10.09 -2.68
C ASN A 16 14.14 -9.03 -3.78
N LYS A 17 14.89 -9.32 -4.85
CA LYS A 17 15.07 -8.42 -6.00
C LYS A 17 13.76 -7.95 -6.66
N ASN A 18 12.64 -8.63 -6.39
CA ASN A 18 11.35 -8.36 -7.02
C ASN A 18 10.27 -8.02 -6.00
N TYR A 19 10.64 -7.48 -4.84
CA TYR A 19 9.70 -7.16 -3.78
C TYR A 19 8.56 -6.24 -4.25
N LEU A 20 8.89 -5.17 -4.95
CA LEU A 20 7.90 -4.22 -5.44
C LEU A 20 6.95 -4.86 -6.46
N GLN A 21 7.48 -5.68 -7.36
CA GLN A 21 6.67 -6.42 -8.33
C GLN A 21 5.74 -7.42 -7.64
N HIS A 22 6.23 -8.12 -6.64
CA HIS A 22 5.43 -9.03 -5.82
C HIS A 22 4.32 -8.28 -5.09
N TYR A 23 4.65 -7.15 -4.46
CA TYR A 23 3.68 -6.28 -3.79
C TYR A 23 2.58 -5.81 -4.75
N ILE A 24 2.95 -5.30 -5.92
CA ILE A 24 2.00 -4.84 -6.94
C ILE A 24 1.11 -6.00 -7.40
N SER A 25 1.68 -7.16 -7.67
CA SER A 25 0.92 -8.35 -8.09
C SER A 25 -0.15 -8.74 -7.08
N GLN A 26 0.19 -8.73 -5.81
CA GLN A 26 -0.76 -9.01 -4.72
C GLN A 26 -1.84 -7.94 -4.59
N LYS A 27 -1.48 -6.67 -4.72
CA LYS A 27 -2.42 -5.54 -4.69
C LYS A 27 -3.42 -5.62 -5.84
N VAL A 28 -2.95 -5.89 -7.05
CA VAL A 28 -3.82 -6.04 -8.22
C VAL A 28 -4.83 -7.17 -8.00
N LYS A 29 -4.35 -8.32 -7.55
CA LYS A 29 -5.21 -9.46 -7.24
C LYS A 29 -6.23 -9.12 -6.15
N TYR A 30 -5.80 -8.46 -5.10
CA TYR A 30 -6.68 -8.05 -4.00
C TYR A 30 -7.81 -7.13 -4.49
N PHE A 31 -7.49 -6.02 -5.16
CA PHE A 31 -8.49 -5.08 -5.62
C PHE A 31 -9.38 -5.65 -6.72
N ARG A 32 -8.82 -6.46 -7.61
CA ARG A 32 -9.61 -7.18 -8.63
C ARG A 32 -10.67 -8.07 -7.98
N THR A 33 -10.29 -8.88 -7.00
CA THR A 33 -11.20 -9.78 -6.30
C THR A 33 -12.24 -9.02 -5.46
N GLN A 34 -11.85 -7.91 -4.84
CA GLN A 34 -12.79 -7.03 -4.14
C GLN A 34 -13.87 -6.47 -5.07
N LYS A 35 -13.52 -6.17 -6.31
CA LYS A 35 -14.43 -5.69 -7.33
C LYS A 35 -15.14 -6.82 -8.10
N LYS A 36 -14.89 -8.08 -7.72
CA LYS A 36 -15.47 -9.27 -8.34
C LYS A 36 -15.21 -9.38 -9.84
N MET A 37 -14.05 -8.89 -10.28
CA MET A 37 -13.60 -8.96 -11.66
C MET A 37 -12.79 -10.22 -11.91
N SER A 38 -12.95 -10.82 -13.11
CA SER A 38 -12.02 -11.85 -13.57
C SER A 38 -10.70 -11.24 -14.03
N GLN A 39 -9.67 -12.06 -14.18
CA GLN A 39 -8.38 -11.62 -14.75
C GLN A 39 -8.55 -11.09 -16.17
N GLU A 40 -9.37 -11.75 -16.96
CA GLU A 40 -9.69 -11.37 -18.32
C GLU A 40 -10.43 -10.02 -18.40
N GLU A 41 -11.43 -9.83 -17.56
CA GLU A 41 -12.17 -8.57 -17.48
C GLU A 41 -11.26 -7.39 -17.14
N LEU A 42 -10.38 -7.54 -16.16
CA LEU A 42 -9.44 -6.48 -15.81
C LEU A 42 -8.44 -6.23 -16.95
N SER A 43 -7.93 -7.29 -17.59
CA SER A 43 -7.04 -7.15 -18.75
C SER A 43 -7.69 -6.39 -19.89
N GLU A 44 -8.93 -6.70 -20.18
CA GLU A 44 -9.72 -6.03 -21.23
C GLU A 44 -9.99 -4.57 -20.91
N GLN A 45 -10.45 -4.27 -19.70
CA GLN A 45 -10.71 -2.89 -19.26
C GLN A 45 -9.44 -2.03 -19.22
N ALA A 46 -8.31 -2.64 -18.88
CA ALA A 46 -7.01 -1.96 -18.91
C ALA A 46 -6.47 -1.77 -20.35
N GLY A 47 -7.13 -2.36 -21.35
CA GLY A 47 -6.63 -2.31 -22.73
C GLY A 47 -5.33 -3.08 -22.93
N LEU A 48 -5.11 -4.11 -22.14
CA LEU A 48 -3.95 -5.00 -22.20
C LEU A 48 -4.37 -6.35 -22.79
N GLY A 49 -3.39 -7.20 -23.17
CA GLY A 49 -3.69 -8.53 -23.68
C GLY A 49 -4.46 -9.38 -22.65
N LEU A 50 -5.34 -10.27 -23.12
CA LEU A 50 -6.23 -11.08 -22.27
C LEU A 50 -5.52 -11.85 -21.13
N LYS A 51 -4.29 -12.25 -21.36
CA LYS A 51 -3.48 -12.98 -20.38
C LYS A 51 -2.61 -12.09 -19.49
N TYR A 52 -2.67 -10.77 -19.68
CA TYR A 52 -1.73 -9.86 -19.02
C TYR A 52 -1.86 -9.88 -17.50
N ILE A 53 -3.07 -9.79 -16.98
CA ILE A 53 -3.31 -9.79 -15.53
C ILE A 53 -2.94 -11.15 -14.91
N ASN A 54 -3.21 -12.25 -15.61
CA ASN A 54 -2.75 -13.57 -15.15
C ASN A 54 -1.21 -13.61 -15.05
N GLN A 55 -0.50 -13.12 -16.07
CA GLN A 55 0.96 -13.05 -16.05
C GLN A 55 1.48 -12.10 -14.98
N LEU A 56 0.82 -10.98 -14.79
CA LEU A 56 1.16 -10.01 -13.74
C LEU A 56 1.01 -10.61 -12.34
N GLU A 57 -0.11 -11.24 -12.06
CA GLU A 57 -0.37 -11.89 -10.75
C GLU A 57 0.58 -13.07 -10.50
N ASN A 58 1.01 -13.77 -11.54
CA ASN A 58 2.02 -14.83 -11.46
C ASN A 58 3.46 -14.32 -11.56
N GLN A 59 3.68 -13.02 -11.63
CA GLN A 59 4.99 -12.37 -11.72
C GLN A 59 5.83 -12.79 -12.96
N ASN A 60 5.16 -13.16 -14.05
CA ASN A 60 5.77 -13.61 -15.29
C ASN A 60 5.84 -12.52 -16.37
N VAL A 61 5.66 -11.25 -16.00
CA VAL A 61 5.70 -10.10 -16.91
C VAL A 61 6.57 -8.99 -16.33
N ASN A 62 7.32 -8.32 -17.19
CA ASN A 62 8.00 -7.09 -16.82
C ASN A 62 7.00 -5.94 -16.79
N LEU A 63 6.61 -5.54 -15.58
CA LEU A 63 5.67 -4.46 -15.38
C LEU A 63 6.33 -3.12 -15.68
N THR A 64 5.73 -2.37 -16.61
CA THR A 64 6.10 -0.97 -16.85
C THR A 64 5.18 -0.05 -16.07
N ILE A 65 5.64 1.16 -15.80
CA ILE A 65 4.81 2.20 -15.15
C ILE A 65 3.55 2.48 -15.99
N HIS A 66 3.70 2.55 -17.31
CA HIS A 66 2.58 2.79 -18.21
C HIS A 66 1.51 1.68 -18.14
N SER A 67 1.93 0.41 -18.07
CA SER A 67 1.00 -0.72 -17.89
C SER A 67 0.34 -0.68 -16.51
N LEU A 68 1.08 -0.31 -15.48
CA LEU A 68 0.56 -0.17 -14.12
C LEU A 68 -0.50 0.95 -14.05
N GLU A 69 -0.24 2.09 -14.68
CA GLU A 69 -1.23 3.19 -14.77
C GLU A 69 -2.55 2.70 -15.37
N LYS A 70 -2.48 1.94 -16.47
CA LYS A 70 -3.68 1.37 -17.10
C LYS A 70 -4.45 0.42 -16.19
N VAL A 71 -3.74 -0.39 -15.41
CA VAL A 71 -4.35 -1.32 -14.45
C VAL A 71 -5.03 -0.55 -13.31
N ILE A 72 -4.36 0.44 -12.74
CA ILE A 72 -4.90 1.28 -11.65
C ILE A 72 -6.15 2.02 -12.14
N ASP A 73 -6.10 2.56 -13.34
CA ASP A 73 -7.22 3.27 -13.97
C ASP A 73 -8.42 2.33 -14.20
N ALA A 74 -8.16 1.12 -14.71
CA ALA A 74 -9.19 0.09 -14.89
C ALA A 74 -9.81 -0.39 -13.57
N LEU A 75 -9.08 -0.32 -12.47
CA LEU A 75 -9.59 -0.56 -11.13
C LEU A 75 -10.36 0.64 -10.56
N GLU A 76 -10.47 1.73 -11.30
CA GLU A 76 -11.14 2.98 -10.86
C GLU A 76 -10.55 3.52 -9.56
N MET A 77 -9.23 3.49 -9.44
CA MET A 77 -8.48 3.92 -8.26
C MET A 77 -7.52 5.03 -8.62
N THR A 78 -7.15 5.82 -7.62
CA THR A 78 -6.00 6.72 -7.71
C THR A 78 -4.72 5.97 -7.35
N PRO A 79 -3.54 6.42 -7.84
CA PRO A 79 -2.27 5.84 -7.42
C PRO A 79 -2.06 5.86 -5.90
N GLU A 80 -2.54 6.90 -5.22
CA GLU A 80 -2.48 7.04 -3.76
C GLU A 80 -3.27 5.92 -3.05
N GLU A 81 -4.48 5.64 -3.53
CA GLU A 81 -5.32 4.56 -2.99
C GLU A 81 -4.68 3.20 -3.25
N PHE A 82 -4.12 2.99 -4.45
CA PHE A 82 -3.46 1.75 -4.81
C PHE A 82 -2.22 1.48 -3.95
N PHE A 83 -1.37 2.48 -3.75
CA PHE A 83 -0.15 2.38 -2.96
C PHE A 83 -0.34 2.70 -1.47
N ASN A 84 -1.56 2.63 -0.96
CA ASN A 84 -1.79 2.76 0.48
C ASN A 84 -1.22 1.52 1.20
N PHE A 85 -0.01 1.68 1.76
CA PHE A 85 0.71 0.62 2.44
C PHE A 85 0.04 0.16 3.74
N ASP A 86 -0.81 0.97 4.35
CA ASP A 86 -1.52 0.65 5.58
C ASP A 86 -2.57 -0.45 5.41
N SER A 87 -3.01 -0.70 4.19
CA SER A 87 -4.12 -1.64 3.92
C SER A 87 -3.70 -3.12 3.84
N LEU A 88 -2.40 -3.42 3.70
CA LEU A 88 -1.91 -4.81 3.59
C LEU A 88 -1.46 -5.42 4.93
N GLU A 89 -1.16 -4.60 5.92
CA GLU A 89 -0.73 -5.06 7.24
C GLU A 89 -1.90 -5.41 8.18
N SER A 90 -3.13 -5.24 7.76
CA SER A 90 -4.29 -5.25 8.64
C SER A 90 -5.00 -6.60 8.74
N THR A 91 -4.29 -7.67 9.00
CA THR A 91 -4.96 -8.90 9.47
C THR A 91 -4.94 -9.09 10.99
N SER A 92 -4.15 -8.31 11.73
CA SER A 92 -4.05 -8.50 13.19
C SER A 92 -4.53 -7.33 14.06
N ASP A 93 -4.59 -6.08 13.56
CA ASP A 93 -4.87 -4.93 14.42
C ASP A 93 -5.87 -3.92 13.84
N LYS A 94 -7.10 -4.38 13.60
CA LYS A 94 -8.18 -3.47 13.16
C LYS A 94 -8.52 -2.36 14.18
N THR A 95 -8.28 -2.59 15.44
CA THR A 95 -8.58 -1.65 16.53
C THR A 95 -7.53 -0.57 16.70
N ASP A 96 -6.25 -0.91 16.65
CA ASP A 96 -5.15 0.04 16.83
C ASP A 96 -5.04 1.00 15.65
N ASN A 97 -5.28 0.51 14.45
CA ASN A 97 -5.25 1.31 13.23
C ASN A 97 -6.38 2.37 13.21
N LEU A 98 -7.55 2.08 13.79
CA LEU A 98 -8.66 3.02 13.90
C LEU A 98 -8.34 4.17 14.87
N ALA A 99 -7.68 3.89 15.98
CA ALA A 99 -7.25 4.90 16.95
C ALA A 99 -6.21 5.84 16.35
N LEU A 100 -5.20 5.31 15.66
CA LEU A 100 -4.20 6.11 14.95
C LEU A 100 -4.81 6.99 13.85
N LYS A 101 -5.74 6.45 13.08
CA LYS A 101 -6.47 7.22 12.05
C LYS A 101 -7.26 8.38 12.67
N ARG A 102 -7.93 8.17 13.79
CA ARG A 102 -8.66 9.22 14.51
C ARG A 102 -7.73 10.33 15.00
N ILE A 103 -6.58 9.95 15.56
CA ILE A 103 -5.58 10.90 16.04
C ILE A 103 -5.02 11.71 14.86
N ASN A 104 -4.65 11.04 13.77
CA ASN A 104 -4.17 11.71 12.57
C ASN A 104 -5.19 12.69 11.99
N MET A 105 -6.45 12.31 11.92
CA MET A 105 -7.52 13.19 11.45
C MET A 105 -7.68 14.44 12.34
N LYS A 106 -7.65 14.25 13.66
CA LYS A 106 -7.74 15.37 14.61
C LYS A 106 -6.53 16.30 14.52
N ILE A 107 -5.33 15.75 14.37
CA ILE A 107 -4.11 16.55 14.20
C ILE A 107 -4.16 17.36 12.90
N LYS A 108 -4.63 16.75 11.80
CA LYS A 108 -4.76 17.45 10.50
C LYS A 108 -5.78 18.59 10.53
N GLN A 109 -6.77 18.56 11.41
CA GLN A 109 -7.77 19.61 11.58
C GLN A 109 -7.26 20.81 12.41
N LEU A 110 -6.12 20.67 13.08
CA LEU A 110 -5.54 21.77 13.86
C LEU A 110 -4.85 22.79 12.95
N PRO A 111 -4.85 24.08 13.34
CA PRO A 111 -4.01 25.09 12.71
C PRO A 111 -2.53 24.67 12.72
N ILE A 112 -1.76 25.13 11.71
CA ILE A 112 -0.37 24.68 11.50
C ILE A 112 0.51 24.90 12.73
N ASP A 113 0.39 26.04 13.37
CA ASP A 113 1.15 26.41 14.58
C ASP A 113 0.84 25.48 15.78
N LYS A 114 -0.41 25.14 15.97
CA LYS A 114 -0.84 24.18 17.01
C LYS A 114 -0.44 22.75 16.68
N ARG A 115 -0.48 22.40 15.41
CA ARG A 115 -0.07 21.07 14.92
C ARG A 115 1.39 20.80 15.22
N GLU A 116 2.28 21.76 14.89
CA GLU A 116 3.70 21.63 15.14
C GLU A 116 4.01 21.49 16.64
N LYS A 117 3.36 22.29 17.49
CA LYS A 117 3.53 22.18 18.94
C LYS A 117 3.09 20.83 19.48
N MET A 118 1.95 20.31 18.99
CA MET A 118 1.47 18.98 19.39
C MET A 118 2.42 17.86 18.98
N LEU A 119 2.97 17.92 17.77
CA LEU A 119 3.91 16.91 17.29
C LEU A 119 5.18 16.89 18.12
N VAL A 120 5.73 18.05 18.47
CA VAL A 120 6.90 18.16 19.36
C VAL A 120 6.62 17.56 20.74
N ILE A 121 5.44 17.80 21.30
CA ILE A 121 5.03 17.23 22.59
C ILE A 121 4.93 15.69 22.48
N PHE A 122 4.33 15.17 21.42
CA PHE A 122 4.23 13.73 21.21
C PHE A 122 5.58 13.06 21.03
N GLU A 123 6.48 13.66 20.25
CA GLU A 123 7.87 13.16 20.11
C GLU A 123 8.56 13.10 21.48
N SER A 124 8.46 14.16 22.25
CA SER A 124 9.04 14.21 23.61
C SER A 124 8.48 13.13 24.54
N ILE A 125 7.17 12.84 24.46
CA ILE A 125 6.55 11.78 25.25
C ILE A 125 7.07 10.40 24.82
N LEU A 126 7.15 10.15 23.50
CA LEU A 126 7.62 8.87 22.95
C LEU A 126 9.10 8.62 23.27
N ASP A 127 9.93 9.66 23.20
CA ASP A 127 11.36 9.56 23.51
C ASP A 127 11.64 9.26 24.99
N ASN A 128 10.70 9.56 25.87
CA ASN A 128 10.81 9.32 27.33
C ASN A 128 10.10 8.04 27.80
N LEU A 129 9.53 7.27 26.87
CA LEU A 129 8.99 5.95 27.16
C LEU A 129 10.07 4.88 27.09
#